data_128dd243177c1649fc8535d679643e5a
#
_entry.id   128dd243177c1649fc8535d679643e5a
#
_cell.length_a   1.000
_cell.length_b   1.000
_cell.length_c   1.000
_cell.angle_alpha   90.00
_cell.angle_beta   90.00
_cell.angle_gamma   90.00
#
_symmetry.space_group_name_H-M   'P 1'
#
loop_
_entity.id
_entity.type
_entity.pdbx_description
1 polymer ?
#
loop_
_entity_poly.entity_id
_entity_poly.type
_entity_poly.pdbx_seq_one_letter_code
_entity_poly.pdbx_strand_id
1 'polypeptide(L)'
;MPSPAVSSSLKPSLKAKDLLVSWGQILKGRAPMLSIEITRECPLSCPGCYAYGDTHLGSGPTLRQLSDFRGDALVEGVVDLVRKHRPLHVSLVGGEPLVRHRELSRILPALDEMGVFTMVVTSAVIAIPQDWMTIPRLRIAVSVDGLPEHHDVRRKPATYEKILKNIAGQRVNIHWVITKPMMERPGYLEEYVAFWNGQAEVDHIWISLYTPQIGESSPEMLSAQDRERLGRDLPPLKHLYTKLLMPEGMAQAWIRPPASPQECLFAKMSVNYSADLKTRVEPCVFGGNPDCSQCGCSISSALHWIKGIPVAGPLKIDHLVRASVAIGTQVARFSDRTANPHRWTPQPELIQEPPLVQIDT
;
A
#
# COMPACT_ATOMS: atom_id res chain seq x y z
N MET A 1 2.54 3.59 39.13
CA MET A 1 2.44 5.00 38.73
C MET A 1 1.54 5.06 37.51
N PRO A 2 0.51 5.89 37.44
CA PRO A 2 -0.31 6.00 36.25
C PRO A 2 0.52 6.55 35.09
N SER A 3 0.44 5.88 33.95
CA SER A 3 1.06 6.30 32.69
C SER A 3 0.57 7.71 32.32
N PRO A 4 1.42 8.61 31.82
CA PRO A 4 0.99 9.94 31.44
C PRO A 4 -0.04 9.81 30.31
N ALA A 5 -1.20 10.45 30.50
CA ALA A 5 -2.25 10.54 29.51
C ALA A 5 -1.68 11.13 28.21
N VAL A 6 -1.62 10.32 27.15
CA VAL A 6 -1.23 10.76 25.83
C VAL A 6 -2.26 11.80 25.38
N SER A 7 -1.80 13.05 25.25
CA SER A 7 -2.60 14.16 24.75
C SER A 7 -3.23 13.76 23.42
N SER A 8 -4.56 13.80 23.35
CA SER A 8 -5.39 13.46 22.19
C SER A 8 -5.36 14.54 21.11
N SER A 9 -4.18 15.07 20.75
CA SER A 9 -4.08 15.90 19.56
C SER A 9 -4.33 15.03 18.34
N LEU A 10 -5.51 15.15 17.75
CA LEU A 10 -5.86 14.48 16.50
C LEU A 10 -4.79 14.80 15.46
N LYS A 11 -4.12 13.76 14.97
CA LYS A 11 -3.15 13.91 13.87
C LYS A 11 -3.82 14.58 12.67
N PRO A 12 -3.17 15.52 11.97
CA PRO A 12 -3.80 16.26 10.88
C PRO A 12 -4.35 15.31 9.81
N SER A 13 -5.57 15.61 9.37
CA SER A 13 -6.20 14.96 8.22
C SER A 13 -5.95 15.76 6.95
N LEU A 14 -6.10 15.12 5.79
CA LEU A 14 -6.09 15.78 4.49
C LEU A 14 -7.15 16.88 4.44
N LYS A 15 -6.74 18.09 4.08
CA LYS A 15 -7.62 19.25 3.88
C LYS A 15 -7.88 19.47 2.41
N ALA A 16 -8.96 20.16 2.05
CA ALA A 16 -9.28 20.48 0.67
C ALA A 16 -8.13 21.20 -0.07
N LYS A 17 -7.39 22.08 0.63
CA LYS A 17 -6.18 22.72 0.08
C LYS A 17 -5.10 21.74 -0.33
N ASP A 18 -4.89 20.66 0.44
CA ASP A 18 -3.87 19.66 0.15
C ASP A 18 -4.23 18.88 -1.13
N LEU A 19 -5.52 18.59 -1.29
CA LEU A 19 -6.05 17.96 -2.51
C LEU A 19 -5.91 18.88 -3.73
N LEU A 20 -6.19 20.18 -3.60
CA LEU A 20 -6.02 21.16 -4.69
C LEU A 20 -4.54 21.30 -5.10
N VAL A 21 -3.63 21.38 -4.12
CA VAL A 21 -2.18 21.40 -4.38
C VAL A 21 -1.75 20.13 -5.11
N SER A 22 -2.19 18.98 -4.63
CA SER A 22 -1.93 17.69 -5.26
C SER A 22 -2.46 17.62 -6.68
N TRP A 23 -3.67 18.11 -6.91
CA TRP A 23 -4.26 18.22 -8.26
C TRP A 23 -3.39 19.08 -9.20
N GLY A 24 -2.91 20.21 -8.70
CA GLY A 24 -1.95 21.06 -9.43
C GLY A 24 -0.64 20.34 -9.77
N GLN A 25 -0.16 19.41 -8.92
CA GLN A 25 1.00 18.55 -9.23
C GLN A 25 0.68 17.55 -10.34
N ILE A 26 -0.50 16.93 -10.30
CA ILE A 26 -0.94 16.00 -11.38
C ILE A 26 -0.94 16.73 -12.74
N LEU A 27 -1.48 17.94 -12.80
CA LEU A 27 -1.48 18.76 -14.02
C LEU A 27 -0.08 19.14 -14.52
N LYS A 28 0.93 19.09 -13.62
CA LYS A 28 2.36 19.25 -13.97
C LYS A 28 3.05 17.94 -14.30
N GLY A 29 2.32 16.82 -14.38
CA GLY A 29 2.85 15.49 -14.67
C GLY A 29 3.55 14.79 -13.50
N ARG A 30 3.19 15.15 -12.26
CA ARG A 30 3.73 14.51 -11.05
C ARG A 30 2.70 13.60 -10.39
N ALA A 31 3.14 12.45 -9.90
CA ALA A 31 2.29 11.54 -9.14
C ALA A 31 2.10 12.05 -7.71
N PRO A 32 0.88 12.06 -7.19
CA PRO A 32 0.62 12.48 -5.81
C PRO A 32 1.06 11.44 -4.77
N MET A 33 1.30 10.20 -5.16
CA MET A 33 1.70 9.11 -4.28
C MET A 33 3.08 8.60 -4.67
N LEU A 34 3.96 8.47 -3.68
CA LEU A 34 5.30 7.90 -3.84
C LEU A 34 5.44 6.74 -2.85
N SER A 35 5.91 5.60 -3.31
CA SER A 35 6.29 4.47 -2.45
C SER A 35 7.78 4.19 -2.62
N ILE A 36 8.48 3.98 -1.52
CA ILE A 36 9.92 3.72 -1.51
C ILE A 36 10.20 2.49 -0.66
N GLU A 37 10.79 1.47 -1.27
CA GLU A 37 11.39 0.36 -0.55
C GLU A 37 12.73 0.85 0.00
N ILE A 38 12.80 1.16 1.30
CA ILE A 38 14.01 1.78 1.88
C ILE A 38 15.08 0.76 2.26
N THR A 39 14.77 -0.52 2.20
CA THR A 39 15.71 -1.60 2.50
C THR A 39 15.27 -2.91 1.86
N ARG A 40 16.25 -3.74 1.52
CA ARG A 40 16.06 -5.13 1.12
C ARG A 40 16.10 -6.11 2.29
N GLU A 41 16.40 -5.63 3.49
CA GLU A 41 16.53 -6.48 4.67
C GLU A 41 15.19 -6.71 5.35
N CYS A 42 14.89 -7.96 5.68
CA CYS A 42 13.72 -8.33 6.46
C CYS A 42 14.05 -9.54 7.33
N PRO A 43 13.75 -9.52 8.62
CA PRO A 43 13.92 -10.68 9.49
C PRO A 43 12.81 -11.72 9.34
N LEU A 44 11.79 -11.46 8.48
CA LEU A 44 10.67 -12.35 8.21
C LEU A 44 10.87 -13.11 6.88
N SER A 45 10.15 -14.23 6.75
CA SER A 45 10.06 -15.02 5.51
C SER A 45 8.59 -15.37 5.23
N CYS A 46 7.76 -14.34 5.05
CA CYS A 46 6.32 -14.49 4.85
C CYS A 46 6.03 -15.20 3.52
N PRO A 47 5.20 -16.25 3.49
CA PRO A 47 4.71 -16.83 2.24
C PRO A 47 4.03 -15.77 1.36
N GLY A 48 4.21 -15.86 0.04
CA GLY A 48 3.57 -14.93 -0.91
C GLY A 48 3.95 -13.46 -0.71
N CYS A 49 5.11 -13.15 -0.12
CA CYS A 49 5.60 -11.79 0.00
C CYS A 49 5.96 -11.25 -1.38
N TYR A 50 5.18 -10.29 -1.89
CA TYR A 50 5.37 -9.72 -3.22
C TYR A 50 6.76 -9.10 -3.42
N ALA A 51 7.32 -8.45 -2.39
CA ALA A 51 8.61 -7.77 -2.48
C ALA A 51 9.80 -8.72 -2.72
N TYR A 52 9.67 -9.99 -2.35
CA TYR A 52 10.69 -11.02 -2.55
C TYR A 52 10.34 -12.02 -3.65
N GLY A 53 9.27 -11.78 -4.39
CA GLY A 53 8.96 -12.57 -5.59
C GLY A 53 10.02 -12.36 -6.68
N ASP A 54 10.34 -13.42 -7.42
CA ASP A 54 11.38 -13.39 -8.47
C ASP A 54 11.10 -12.40 -9.59
N THR A 55 9.84 -12.06 -9.81
CA THR A 55 9.39 -11.13 -10.85
C THR A 55 9.05 -9.74 -10.32
N HIS A 56 9.23 -9.46 -9.03
CA HIS A 56 8.84 -8.18 -8.41
C HIS A 56 9.40 -6.96 -9.15
N LEU A 57 10.64 -7.03 -9.62
CA LEU A 57 11.31 -5.98 -10.38
C LEU A 57 11.34 -6.27 -11.90
N GLY A 58 10.39 -7.05 -12.39
CA GLY A 58 10.33 -7.49 -13.78
C GLY A 58 11.34 -8.59 -14.08
N SER A 59 11.94 -8.56 -15.28
CA SER A 59 12.98 -9.51 -15.70
C SER A 59 14.40 -9.17 -15.18
N GLY A 60 14.50 -8.14 -14.34
CA GLY A 60 15.76 -7.66 -13.77
C GLY A 60 16.19 -8.41 -12.50
N PRO A 61 17.08 -7.78 -11.69
CA PRO A 61 17.50 -8.36 -10.41
C PRO A 61 16.33 -8.44 -9.42
N THR A 62 16.38 -9.38 -8.51
CA THR A 62 15.42 -9.44 -7.38
C THR A 62 15.75 -8.36 -6.35
N LEU A 63 14.80 -8.04 -5.47
CA LEU A 63 15.04 -7.08 -4.38
C LEU A 63 16.29 -7.46 -3.54
N ARG A 64 16.53 -8.75 -3.32
CA ARG A 64 17.69 -9.24 -2.54
C ARG A 64 19.03 -8.93 -3.19
N GLN A 65 19.06 -8.75 -4.52
CA GLN A 65 20.27 -8.50 -5.31
C GLN A 65 20.58 -7.00 -5.48
N LEU A 66 19.62 -6.13 -5.17
CA LEU A 66 19.84 -4.68 -5.29
C LEU A 66 20.82 -4.15 -4.25
N SER A 67 21.40 -2.99 -4.54
CA SER A 67 22.12 -2.19 -3.56
C SER A 67 21.16 -1.75 -2.45
N ASP A 68 21.66 -1.66 -1.22
CA ASP A 68 20.91 -1.23 -0.05
C ASP A 68 21.66 -0.07 0.62
N PHE A 69 21.01 1.08 0.74
CA PHE A 69 21.60 2.26 1.33
C PHE A 69 21.44 2.26 2.84
N ARG A 70 22.40 2.91 3.54
CA ARG A 70 22.41 3.10 5.00
C ARG A 70 22.96 4.48 5.36
N GLY A 71 22.72 4.89 6.60
CA GLY A 71 23.25 6.15 7.14
C GLY A 71 22.83 7.35 6.30
N ASP A 72 23.76 8.28 6.11
CA ASP A 72 23.51 9.54 5.40
C ASP A 72 23.04 9.32 3.95
N ALA A 73 23.61 8.35 3.26
CA ALA A 73 23.24 8.05 1.86
C ALA A 73 21.76 7.64 1.72
N LEU A 74 21.21 6.90 2.68
CA LEU A 74 19.78 6.56 2.69
C LEU A 74 18.93 7.80 2.98
N VAL A 75 19.30 8.57 4.00
CA VAL A 75 18.56 9.78 4.41
C VAL A 75 18.50 10.79 3.26
N GLU A 76 19.65 11.14 2.69
CA GLU A 76 19.74 12.09 1.58
C GLU A 76 19.01 11.57 0.35
N GLY A 77 19.21 10.30 -0.02
CA GLY A 77 18.57 9.71 -1.19
C GLY A 77 17.04 9.71 -1.11
N VAL A 78 16.47 9.38 0.05
CA VAL A 78 15.00 9.41 0.25
C VAL A 78 14.48 10.84 0.22
N VAL A 79 15.11 11.78 0.94
CA VAL A 79 14.70 13.18 0.97
C VAL A 79 14.78 13.79 -0.43
N ASP A 80 15.83 13.49 -1.20
CA ASP A 80 15.99 13.99 -2.57
C ASP A 80 14.94 13.43 -3.53
N LEU A 81 14.57 12.14 -3.42
CA LEU A 81 13.45 11.59 -4.17
C LEU A 81 12.14 12.34 -3.85
N VAL A 82 11.86 12.57 -2.57
CA VAL A 82 10.65 13.29 -2.16
C VAL A 82 10.67 14.74 -2.66
N ARG A 83 11.80 15.41 -2.55
CA ARG A 83 12.00 16.78 -3.07
C ARG A 83 11.79 16.86 -4.60
N LYS A 84 12.27 15.86 -5.33
CA LYS A 84 12.13 15.74 -6.79
C LYS A 84 10.68 15.53 -7.20
N HIS A 85 9.99 14.56 -6.56
CA HIS A 85 8.62 14.18 -6.93
C HIS A 85 7.54 15.09 -6.34
N ARG A 86 7.78 15.74 -5.21
CA ARG A 86 6.82 16.58 -4.48
C ARG A 86 5.47 15.90 -4.29
N PRO A 87 5.44 14.67 -3.75
CA PRO A 87 4.20 13.93 -3.57
C PRO A 87 3.37 14.55 -2.43
N LEU A 88 2.07 14.25 -2.43
CA LEU A 88 1.20 14.49 -1.28
C LEU A 88 1.46 13.46 -0.18
N HIS A 89 1.68 12.22 -0.59
CA HIS A 89 1.82 11.08 0.32
C HIS A 89 3.03 10.22 -0.06
N VAL A 90 3.77 9.81 0.96
CA VAL A 90 4.89 8.86 0.83
C VAL A 90 4.62 7.62 1.67
N SER A 91 4.73 6.44 1.07
CA SER A 91 4.80 5.17 1.79
C SER A 91 6.25 4.70 1.86
N LEU A 92 6.77 4.51 3.06
CA LEU A 92 8.08 3.91 3.31
C LEU A 92 7.86 2.44 3.65
N VAL A 93 8.30 1.60 2.73
CA VAL A 93 8.10 0.15 2.73
C VAL A 93 9.45 -0.54 2.49
N GLY A 94 9.45 -1.77 2.04
CA GLY A 94 10.64 -2.51 1.65
C GLY A 94 10.62 -3.90 2.26
N GLY A 95 11.75 -4.39 2.74
CA GLY A 95 11.77 -5.58 3.59
C GLY A 95 11.05 -5.31 4.91
N GLU A 96 11.80 -4.93 5.94
CA GLU A 96 11.25 -4.41 7.20
C GLU A 96 11.83 -3.01 7.47
N PRO A 97 11.05 -1.93 7.32
CA PRO A 97 11.57 -0.57 7.49
C PRO A 97 12.18 -0.29 8.85
N LEU A 98 11.69 -0.92 9.93
CA LEU A 98 12.24 -0.69 11.28
C LEU A 98 13.68 -1.18 11.46
N VAL A 99 14.25 -1.98 10.55
CA VAL A 99 15.70 -2.28 10.57
C VAL A 99 16.53 -1.03 10.25
N ARG A 100 15.89 0.02 9.70
CA ARG A 100 16.45 1.35 9.41
C ARG A 100 15.86 2.43 10.34
N HIS A 101 15.45 2.06 11.55
CA HIS A 101 14.80 3.00 12.48
C HIS A 101 15.63 4.25 12.78
N ARG A 102 16.97 4.15 12.78
CA ARG A 102 17.88 5.30 13.01
C ARG A 102 17.82 6.30 11.85
N GLU A 103 17.86 5.82 10.63
CA GLU A 103 17.71 6.63 9.43
C GLU A 103 16.29 7.18 9.32
N LEU A 104 15.28 6.37 9.62
CA LEU A 104 13.89 6.80 9.64
C LEU A 104 13.64 7.93 10.65
N SER A 105 14.25 7.89 11.84
CA SER A 105 14.15 8.99 12.83
C SER A 105 14.71 10.32 12.32
N ARG A 106 15.49 10.31 11.24
CA ARG A 106 15.98 11.52 10.55
C ARG A 106 15.13 11.87 9.32
N ILE A 107 14.69 10.86 8.58
CA ILE A 107 13.87 11.03 7.39
C ILE A 107 12.49 11.58 7.75
N LEU A 108 11.80 11.00 8.73
CA LEU A 108 10.42 11.31 9.05
C LEU A 108 10.16 12.78 9.43
N PRO A 109 10.97 13.40 10.31
CA PRO A 109 10.85 14.84 10.58
C PRO A 109 11.07 15.69 9.33
N ALA A 110 12.07 15.37 8.51
CA ALA A 110 12.38 16.12 7.29
C ALA A 110 11.20 16.07 6.29
N LEU A 111 10.52 14.91 6.15
CA LEU A 111 9.33 14.80 5.31
C LEU A 111 8.13 15.56 5.89
N ASP A 112 7.98 15.59 7.23
CA ASP A 112 6.92 16.37 7.88
C ASP A 112 7.13 17.88 7.68
N GLU A 113 8.38 18.39 7.80
CA GLU A 113 8.74 19.78 7.48
C GLU A 113 8.42 20.15 6.03
N MET A 114 8.57 19.21 5.10
CA MET A 114 8.17 19.38 3.69
C MET A 114 6.64 19.36 3.50
N GLY A 115 5.86 19.10 4.53
CA GLY A 115 4.40 19.04 4.48
C GLY A 115 3.85 17.74 3.90
N VAL A 116 4.65 16.69 3.80
CA VAL A 116 4.30 15.40 3.20
C VAL A 116 3.63 14.49 4.22
N PHE A 117 2.52 13.87 3.86
CA PHE A 117 1.92 12.81 4.65
C PHE A 117 2.73 11.53 4.46
N THR A 118 3.27 10.97 5.54
CA THR A 118 4.13 9.81 5.47
C THR A 118 3.51 8.61 6.18
N MET A 119 3.61 7.44 5.56
CA MET A 119 3.22 6.16 6.15
C MET A 119 4.42 5.22 6.18
N VAL A 120 4.73 4.68 7.36
CA VAL A 120 5.67 3.56 7.51
C VAL A 120 4.85 2.28 7.61
N VAL A 121 5.13 1.32 6.72
CA VAL A 121 4.47 0.00 6.75
C VAL A 121 5.44 -1.01 7.31
N THR A 122 5.11 -1.60 8.45
CA THR A 122 6.01 -2.48 9.21
C THR A 122 5.29 -3.72 9.73
N SER A 123 6.03 -4.77 10.02
CA SER A 123 5.54 -5.93 10.77
C SER A 123 5.51 -5.67 12.29
N ALA A 124 6.07 -4.56 12.75
CA ALA A 124 6.32 -4.28 14.18
C ALA A 124 7.11 -5.38 14.91
N VAL A 125 7.93 -6.16 14.19
CA VAL A 125 8.85 -7.14 14.80
C VAL A 125 9.93 -6.48 15.66
N ILE A 126 10.20 -5.21 15.40
CA ILE A 126 11.07 -4.30 16.17
C ILE A 126 10.17 -3.24 16.81
N ALA A 127 10.53 -2.79 18.02
CA ALA A 127 9.79 -1.75 18.72
C ALA A 127 9.81 -0.43 17.95
N ILE A 128 8.66 0.23 17.90
CA ILE A 128 8.51 1.53 17.23
C ILE A 128 9.08 2.62 18.16
N PRO A 129 9.97 3.51 17.68
CA PRO A 129 10.49 4.61 18.50
C PRO A 129 9.37 5.52 19.03
N GLN A 130 9.41 5.84 20.33
CA GLN A 130 8.35 6.60 20.98
C GLN A 130 8.24 8.05 20.50
N ASP A 131 9.33 8.66 20.12
CA ASP A 131 9.42 10.03 19.60
C ASP A 131 8.68 10.20 18.27
N TRP A 132 8.47 9.11 17.51
CA TRP A 132 7.72 9.16 16.24
C TRP A 132 6.25 9.55 16.44
N MET A 133 5.71 9.35 17.65
CA MET A 133 4.34 9.75 17.99
C MET A 133 4.12 11.27 17.87
N THR A 134 5.18 12.05 18.03
CA THR A 134 5.11 13.53 17.97
C THR A 134 5.10 14.07 16.54
N ILE A 135 5.40 13.24 15.53
CA ILE A 135 5.44 13.65 14.13
C ILE A 135 4.00 13.76 13.59
N PRO A 136 3.52 14.97 13.24
CA PRO A 136 2.11 15.19 12.96
C PRO A 136 1.59 14.39 11.76
N ARG A 137 2.31 14.42 10.62
CA ARG A 137 1.87 13.78 9.36
C ARG A 137 2.30 12.34 9.21
N LEU A 138 2.86 11.73 10.27
CA LEU A 138 3.22 10.33 10.26
C LEU A 138 2.02 9.44 10.61
N ARG A 139 1.86 8.37 9.85
CA ARG A 139 1.02 7.21 10.17
C ARG A 139 1.89 5.96 10.13
N ILE A 140 1.63 5.05 11.05
CA ILE A 140 2.31 3.75 11.10
C ILE A 140 1.25 2.70 10.80
N ALA A 141 1.49 1.89 9.78
CA ALA A 141 0.65 0.76 9.43
C ALA A 141 1.36 -0.54 9.82
N VAL A 142 0.78 -1.25 10.77
CA VAL A 142 1.29 -2.54 11.24
C VAL A 142 0.59 -3.66 10.49
N SER A 143 1.36 -4.49 9.82
CA SER A 143 0.84 -5.61 9.03
C SER A 143 0.51 -6.79 9.94
N VAL A 144 -0.78 -7.12 10.05
CA VAL A 144 -1.27 -8.25 10.86
C VAL A 144 -2.22 -9.11 10.02
N ASP A 145 -1.74 -10.26 9.59
CA ASP A 145 -2.49 -11.16 8.69
C ASP A 145 -3.22 -12.25 9.49
N GLY A 146 -4.41 -11.91 9.95
CA GLY A 146 -5.30 -12.85 10.65
C GLY A 146 -5.10 -12.91 12.18
N LEU A 147 -5.84 -13.76 12.83
CA LEU A 147 -5.73 -14.08 14.25
C LEU A 147 -4.44 -14.86 14.54
N PRO A 148 -4.02 -15.04 15.81
CA PRO A 148 -2.73 -15.64 16.15
C PRO A 148 -2.42 -16.97 15.45
N GLU A 149 -3.40 -17.85 15.30
CA GLU A 149 -3.25 -19.15 14.64
C GLU A 149 -2.80 -19.06 13.18
N HIS A 150 -3.17 -18.00 12.46
CA HIS A 150 -2.74 -17.74 11.09
C HIS A 150 -1.55 -16.79 11.03
N HIS A 151 -1.60 -15.69 11.79
CA HIS A 151 -0.58 -14.66 11.76
C HIS A 151 0.78 -15.17 12.24
N ASP A 152 0.81 -15.86 13.38
CA ASP A 152 2.07 -16.30 14.00
C ASP A 152 2.79 -17.38 13.18
N VAL A 153 2.05 -18.14 12.38
CA VAL A 153 2.63 -19.06 11.41
C VAL A 153 3.20 -18.31 10.21
N ARG A 154 2.42 -17.37 9.67
CA ARG A 154 2.74 -16.65 8.43
C ARG A 154 3.88 -15.64 8.59
N ARG A 155 3.91 -14.91 9.73
CA ARG A 155 4.78 -13.74 9.92
C ARG A 155 5.86 -13.90 10.98
N LYS A 156 6.25 -15.13 11.33
CA LYS A 156 7.37 -15.33 12.27
C LYS A 156 8.61 -14.54 11.84
N PRO A 157 9.33 -13.89 12.79
CA PRO A 157 9.15 -13.86 14.25
C PRO A 157 8.28 -12.68 14.78
N ALA A 158 7.46 -12.03 13.95
CA ALA A 158 6.55 -10.96 14.35
C ALA A 158 5.22 -11.55 14.88
N THR A 159 5.26 -12.22 16.03
CA THR A 159 4.08 -12.82 16.66
C THR A 159 3.13 -11.78 17.26
N TYR A 160 1.89 -12.13 17.51
CA TYR A 160 0.91 -11.27 18.18
C TYR A 160 1.44 -10.68 19.49
N GLU A 161 2.00 -11.53 20.37
CA GLU A 161 2.59 -11.10 21.62
C GLU A 161 3.67 -10.02 21.41
N LYS A 162 4.54 -10.25 20.44
CA LYS A 162 5.61 -9.31 20.10
C LYS A 162 5.08 -8.02 19.53
N ILE A 163 4.07 -8.09 18.66
CA ILE A 163 3.41 -6.91 18.09
C ILE A 163 2.76 -6.09 19.20
N LEU A 164 1.93 -6.69 20.04
CA LEU A 164 1.26 -5.99 21.14
C LEU A 164 2.25 -5.30 22.08
N LYS A 165 3.38 -5.96 22.39
CA LYS A 165 4.46 -5.36 23.15
C LYS A 165 5.10 -4.16 22.42
N ASN A 166 5.37 -4.29 21.12
CA ASN A 166 6.11 -3.30 20.35
C ASN A 166 5.28 -2.08 19.94
N ILE A 167 3.94 -2.19 19.94
CA ILE A 167 3.02 -1.07 19.69
C ILE A 167 2.53 -0.40 20.98
N ALA A 168 2.86 -0.94 22.16
CA ALA A 168 2.39 -0.40 23.44
C ALA A 168 2.74 1.09 23.58
N GLY A 169 1.74 1.91 23.90
CA GLY A 169 1.87 3.36 24.01
C GLY A 169 2.01 4.10 22.66
N GLN A 170 1.88 3.40 21.54
CA GLN A 170 1.90 3.98 20.19
C GLN A 170 0.47 4.27 19.71
N ARG A 171 0.38 4.91 18.53
CA ARG A 171 -0.87 5.04 17.76
C ARG A 171 -0.62 4.51 16.36
N VAL A 172 -1.23 3.38 16.03
CA VAL A 172 -0.99 2.65 14.79
C VAL A 172 -2.29 2.35 14.05
N ASN A 173 -2.17 2.12 12.75
CA ASN A 173 -3.22 1.47 11.97
C ASN A 173 -2.85 0.00 11.79
N ILE A 174 -3.83 -0.88 11.82
CA ILE A 174 -3.65 -2.28 11.46
C ILE A 174 -3.95 -2.42 9.97
N HIS A 175 -3.01 -3.04 9.24
CA HIS A 175 -3.22 -3.43 7.85
C HIS A 175 -3.35 -4.95 7.78
N TRP A 176 -4.55 -5.40 7.46
CA TRP A 176 -4.91 -6.81 7.36
C TRP A 176 -5.02 -7.25 5.91
N VAL A 177 -4.26 -8.27 5.53
CA VAL A 177 -4.42 -8.95 4.25
C VAL A 177 -5.22 -10.23 4.47
N ILE A 178 -6.46 -10.28 3.95
CA ILE A 178 -7.33 -11.46 4.04
C ILE A 178 -6.88 -12.48 3.00
N THR A 179 -6.73 -13.74 3.44
CA THR A 179 -6.37 -14.89 2.62
C THR A 179 -7.46 -15.97 2.71
N LYS A 180 -7.44 -16.92 1.79
CA LYS A 180 -8.42 -18.02 1.71
C LYS A 180 -8.60 -18.79 3.02
N PRO A 181 -7.54 -19.23 3.74
CA PRO A 181 -7.71 -19.98 4.99
C PRO A 181 -8.55 -19.27 6.05
N MET A 182 -8.51 -17.94 6.09
CA MET A 182 -9.30 -17.15 7.06
C MET A 182 -10.79 -17.20 6.76
N MET A 183 -11.17 -17.50 5.50
CA MET A 183 -12.57 -17.60 5.09
C MET A 183 -13.21 -18.92 5.47
N GLU A 184 -12.43 -19.91 5.87
CA GLU A 184 -12.92 -21.25 6.18
C GLU A 184 -13.59 -21.35 7.56
N ARG A 185 -13.22 -20.46 8.50
CA ARG A 185 -13.80 -20.43 9.85
C ARG A 185 -14.95 -19.42 9.96
N PRO A 186 -16.17 -19.85 10.30
CA PRO A 186 -17.28 -18.93 10.56
C PRO A 186 -16.95 -17.94 11.69
N GLY A 187 -17.38 -16.68 11.55
CA GLY A 187 -17.19 -15.64 12.55
C GLY A 187 -15.77 -15.04 12.60
N TYR A 188 -14.82 -15.57 11.82
CA TYR A 188 -13.42 -15.14 11.84
C TYR A 188 -13.23 -13.65 11.60
N LEU A 189 -13.93 -13.09 10.61
CA LEU A 189 -13.79 -11.68 10.24
C LEU A 189 -14.21 -10.77 11.40
N GLU A 190 -15.31 -11.08 12.04
CA GLU A 190 -15.84 -10.29 13.17
C GLU A 190 -14.90 -10.41 14.38
N GLU A 191 -14.44 -11.61 14.72
CA GLU A 191 -13.52 -11.83 15.85
C GLU A 191 -12.22 -11.04 15.67
N TYR A 192 -11.65 -11.03 14.47
CA TYR A 192 -10.46 -10.26 14.16
C TYR A 192 -10.71 -8.74 14.33
N VAL A 193 -11.78 -8.24 13.73
CA VAL A 193 -12.10 -6.82 13.80
C VAL A 193 -12.41 -6.40 15.23
N ALA A 194 -13.18 -7.21 15.98
CA ALA A 194 -13.51 -6.94 17.38
C ALA A 194 -12.25 -6.86 18.25
N PHE A 195 -11.31 -7.80 18.10
CA PHE A 195 -10.05 -7.81 18.83
C PHE A 195 -9.27 -6.52 18.63
N TRP A 196 -9.02 -6.13 17.37
CA TRP A 196 -8.22 -4.94 17.07
C TRP A 196 -8.98 -3.62 17.33
N ASN A 197 -10.30 -3.63 17.20
CA ASN A 197 -11.12 -2.49 17.60
C ASN A 197 -11.04 -2.21 19.12
N GLY A 198 -10.82 -3.24 19.92
CA GLY A 198 -10.66 -3.15 21.36
C GLY A 198 -9.30 -2.60 21.82
N GLN A 199 -8.25 -2.62 20.98
CA GLN A 199 -6.91 -2.17 21.36
C GLN A 199 -6.82 -0.64 21.38
N ALA A 200 -6.33 -0.05 22.50
CA ALA A 200 -6.23 1.40 22.67
C ALA A 200 -5.24 2.05 21.68
N GLU A 201 -4.20 1.32 21.31
CA GLU A 201 -3.13 1.73 20.40
C GLU A 201 -3.58 1.83 18.94
N VAL A 202 -4.71 1.21 18.59
CA VAL A 202 -5.18 1.13 17.20
C VAL A 202 -6.10 2.29 16.88
N ASP A 203 -5.74 3.08 15.86
CA ASP A 203 -6.59 4.14 15.31
C ASP A 203 -7.58 3.58 14.28
N HIS A 204 -7.09 2.80 13.32
CA HIS A 204 -7.89 2.22 12.23
C HIS A 204 -7.43 0.82 11.86
N ILE A 205 -8.35 0.06 11.29
CA ILE A 205 -8.12 -1.26 10.68
C ILE A 205 -8.38 -1.10 9.18
N TRP A 206 -7.36 -1.36 8.35
CA TRP A 206 -7.43 -1.33 6.89
C TRP A 206 -7.41 -2.74 6.34
N ILE A 207 -8.21 -2.99 5.34
CA ILE A 207 -8.32 -4.31 4.72
C ILE A 207 -7.79 -4.28 3.30
N SER A 208 -6.93 -5.24 3.00
CA SER A 208 -6.56 -5.68 1.66
C SER A 208 -6.90 -7.17 1.50
N LEU A 209 -7.03 -7.62 0.28
CA LEU A 209 -7.12 -9.04 -0.03
C LEU A 209 -5.81 -9.51 -0.66
N TYR A 210 -5.51 -10.78 -0.54
CA TYR A 210 -4.38 -11.37 -1.25
C TYR A 210 -4.49 -11.10 -2.75
N THR A 211 -3.41 -10.60 -3.33
CA THR A 211 -3.32 -10.30 -4.76
C THR A 211 -2.24 -11.17 -5.37
N PRO A 212 -2.58 -12.17 -6.20
CA PRO A 212 -1.61 -13.05 -6.83
C PRO A 212 -0.90 -12.38 -8.01
N GLN A 213 0.21 -12.97 -8.46
CA GLN A 213 0.78 -12.73 -9.78
C GLN A 213 0.02 -13.56 -10.84
N ILE A 214 0.04 -13.14 -12.11
CA ILE A 214 -0.56 -13.93 -13.19
C ILE A 214 0.15 -15.28 -13.28
N GLY A 215 -0.64 -16.36 -13.30
CA GLY A 215 -0.15 -17.74 -13.34
C GLY A 215 0.30 -18.30 -11.97
N GLU A 216 0.19 -17.52 -10.90
CA GLU A 216 0.46 -18.02 -9.56
C GLU A 216 -0.60 -19.00 -9.09
N SER A 217 -0.16 -20.06 -8.41
CA SER A 217 -1.02 -20.99 -7.67
C SER A 217 -0.65 -20.93 -6.20
N SER A 218 -1.53 -20.39 -5.38
CA SER A 218 -1.31 -20.24 -3.95
C SER A 218 -2.55 -20.66 -3.16
N PRO A 219 -2.42 -21.38 -2.05
CA PRO A 219 -3.54 -21.70 -1.16
C PRO A 219 -4.15 -20.46 -0.50
N GLU A 220 -3.49 -19.30 -0.59
CA GLU A 220 -3.97 -18.04 -0.04
C GLU A 220 -4.94 -17.29 -0.96
N MET A 221 -5.06 -17.72 -2.23
CA MET A 221 -5.91 -17.06 -3.22
C MET A 221 -7.38 -17.20 -2.88
N LEU A 222 -8.08 -16.07 -2.93
CA LEU A 222 -9.52 -16.00 -2.73
C LEU A 222 -10.27 -16.33 -4.03
N SER A 223 -11.27 -17.20 -3.94
CA SER A 223 -12.19 -17.44 -5.05
C SER A 223 -13.15 -16.26 -5.27
N ALA A 224 -13.83 -16.23 -6.41
CA ALA A 224 -14.90 -15.25 -6.67
C ALA A 224 -16.00 -15.33 -5.58
N GLN A 225 -16.36 -16.54 -5.15
CA GLN A 225 -17.33 -16.75 -4.08
C GLN A 225 -16.88 -16.19 -2.73
N ASP A 226 -15.59 -16.32 -2.39
CA ASP A 226 -15.03 -15.72 -1.18
C ASP A 226 -15.10 -14.18 -1.23
N ARG A 227 -14.81 -13.58 -2.39
CA ARG A 227 -14.93 -12.13 -2.60
C ARG A 227 -16.36 -11.63 -2.48
N GLU A 228 -17.32 -12.36 -3.03
CA GLU A 228 -18.76 -12.06 -2.86
C GLU A 228 -19.18 -12.18 -1.39
N ARG A 229 -18.68 -13.20 -0.68
CA ARG A 229 -18.90 -13.34 0.75
C ARG A 229 -18.34 -12.17 1.54
N LEU A 230 -17.09 -11.76 1.28
CA LEU A 230 -16.49 -10.58 1.90
C LEU A 230 -17.29 -9.31 1.60
N GLY A 231 -17.78 -9.16 0.36
CA GLY A 231 -18.64 -8.05 -0.05
C GLY A 231 -19.95 -7.96 0.72
N ARG A 232 -20.42 -9.06 1.26
CA ARG A 232 -21.66 -9.17 2.05
C ARG A 232 -21.40 -9.06 3.55
N ASP A 233 -20.34 -9.69 4.05
CA ASP A 233 -20.11 -9.90 5.49
C ASP A 233 -19.34 -8.72 6.14
N LEU A 234 -18.48 -7.99 5.40
CA LEU A 234 -17.68 -6.89 5.96
C LEU A 234 -18.45 -5.57 6.16
N PRO A 235 -19.34 -5.11 5.24
CA PRO A 235 -20.02 -3.83 5.41
C PRO A 235 -20.83 -3.71 6.72
N PRO A 236 -21.54 -4.75 7.20
CA PRO A 236 -22.20 -4.68 8.52
C PRO A 236 -21.24 -4.45 9.68
N LEU A 237 -20.02 -5.02 9.64
CA LEU A 237 -19.04 -4.87 10.72
C LEU A 237 -18.57 -3.42 10.87
N LYS A 238 -18.53 -2.64 9.79
CA LYS A 238 -18.18 -1.21 9.87
C LYS A 238 -19.13 -0.42 10.76
N HIS A 239 -20.41 -0.78 10.81
CA HIS A 239 -21.38 -0.11 11.66
C HIS A 239 -21.23 -0.49 13.15
N LEU A 240 -20.68 -1.67 13.42
CA LEU A 240 -20.44 -2.18 14.76
C LEU A 240 -19.08 -1.74 15.31
N TYR A 241 -18.07 -1.66 14.44
CA TYR A 241 -16.67 -1.43 14.81
C TYR A 241 -16.12 -0.16 14.16
N THR A 242 -16.08 0.93 14.92
CA THR A 242 -15.79 2.29 14.43
C THR A 242 -14.38 2.46 13.89
N LYS A 243 -13.42 1.61 14.29
CA LYS A 243 -12.04 1.64 13.79
C LYS A 243 -11.88 0.96 12.42
N LEU A 244 -12.88 0.20 11.95
CA LEU A 244 -12.83 -0.41 10.64
C LEU A 244 -12.96 0.66 9.55
N LEU A 245 -11.83 0.99 8.91
CA LEU A 245 -11.77 1.98 7.85
C LEU A 245 -12.03 1.34 6.49
N MET A 246 -13.27 1.32 6.10
CA MET A 246 -13.71 0.80 4.81
C MET A 246 -14.73 1.77 4.20
N PRO A 247 -14.37 2.48 3.12
CA PRO A 247 -15.33 3.29 2.38
C PRO A 247 -16.53 2.45 1.92
N GLU A 248 -17.71 3.05 1.91
CA GLU A 248 -18.89 2.43 1.34
C GLU A 248 -18.62 2.05 -0.12
N GLY A 249 -19.02 0.87 -0.55
CA GLY A 249 -18.74 0.39 -1.92
C GLY A 249 -17.30 -0.12 -2.17
N MET A 250 -16.35 0.02 -1.25
CA MET A 250 -15.02 -0.59 -1.41
C MET A 250 -15.12 -2.12 -1.55
N ALA A 251 -16.03 -2.75 -0.84
CA ALA A 251 -16.29 -4.18 -0.94
C ALA A 251 -16.73 -4.60 -2.35
N GLN A 252 -17.49 -3.77 -3.06
CA GLN A 252 -17.87 -4.03 -4.45
C GLN A 252 -16.66 -3.95 -5.39
N ALA A 253 -15.68 -3.09 -5.08
CA ALA A 253 -14.44 -3.03 -5.85
C ALA A 253 -13.57 -4.29 -5.69
N TRP A 254 -13.74 -5.06 -4.63
CA TRP A 254 -13.07 -6.37 -4.50
C TRP A 254 -13.73 -7.48 -5.33
N ILE A 255 -15.04 -7.36 -5.58
CA ILE A 255 -15.78 -8.28 -6.47
C ILE A 255 -15.45 -7.99 -7.94
N ARG A 256 -15.30 -6.70 -8.27
CA ARG A 256 -15.00 -6.23 -9.63
C ARG A 256 -13.85 -5.20 -9.58
N PRO A 257 -12.60 -5.64 -9.37
CA PRO A 257 -11.46 -4.75 -9.38
C PRO A 257 -11.14 -4.21 -10.78
N PRO A 258 -10.23 -3.24 -10.92
CA PRO A 258 -9.75 -2.82 -12.25
C PRO A 258 -9.13 -4.02 -12.98
N ALA A 259 -9.50 -4.23 -14.24
CA ALA A 259 -9.05 -5.38 -15.02
C ALA A 259 -7.56 -5.30 -15.41
N SER A 260 -6.96 -4.10 -15.35
CA SER A 260 -5.58 -3.87 -15.76
C SER A 260 -4.98 -2.64 -15.06
N PRO A 261 -3.64 -2.49 -15.08
CA PRO A 261 -2.99 -1.26 -14.59
C PRO A 261 -3.47 0.00 -15.30
N GLN A 262 -3.86 -0.11 -16.58
CA GLN A 262 -4.39 1.00 -17.38
C GLN A 262 -5.74 1.50 -16.87
N GLU A 263 -6.51 0.64 -16.25
CA GLU A 263 -7.79 1.00 -15.63
C GLU A 263 -7.64 1.45 -14.17
N CYS A 264 -6.53 1.10 -13.53
CA CYS A 264 -6.28 1.38 -12.14
C CYS A 264 -5.83 2.83 -11.91
N LEU A 265 -6.63 3.62 -11.18
CA LEU A 265 -6.22 4.99 -10.81
C LEU A 265 -5.00 4.99 -9.90
N PHE A 266 -4.84 4.01 -9.00
CA PHE A 266 -3.68 3.92 -8.14
C PHE A 266 -2.40 3.76 -8.95
N ALA A 267 -2.37 2.85 -9.92
CA ALA A 267 -1.22 2.67 -10.80
C ALA A 267 -0.86 3.94 -11.60
N LYS A 268 -1.88 4.74 -11.95
CA LYS A 268 -1.65 6.02 -12.67
C LYS A 268 -1.17 7.16 -11.78
N MET A 269 -1.48 7.12 -10.48
CA MET A 269 -1.21 8.20 -9.54
C MET A 269 -0.08 7.87 -8.56
N SER A 270 0.59 6.73 -8.72
CA SER A 270 1.71 6.31 -7.87
C SER A 270 3.00 6.15 -8.65
N VAL A 271 4.10 6.42 -7.95
CA VAL A 271 5.47 6.13 -8.40
C VAL A 271 6.11 5.30 -7.32
N ASN A 272 6.77 4.21 -7.71
CA ASN A 272 7.33 3.28 -6.74
C ASN A 272 8.82 3.05 -7.08
N TYR A 273 9.66 3.11 -6.06
CA TYR A 273 11.10 2.86 -6.15
C TYR A 273 11.52 1.72 -5.25
N SER A 274 12.45 0.92 -5.72
CA SER A 274 13.05 -0.15 -4.95
C SER A 274 14.25 0.33 -4.09
N ALA A 275 14.88 -0.58 -3.35
CA ALA A 275 15.85 -0.28 -2.30
C ALA A 275 17.13 0.43 -2.77
N ASP A 276 17.43 0.40 -4.06
CA ASP A 276 18.53 1.16 -4.68
C ASP A 276 18.15 2.61 -5.01
N LEU A 277 16.93 3.05 -4.68
CA LEU A 277 16.38 4.38 -4.94
C LEU A 277 16.39 4.80 -6.42
N LYS A 278 16.55 3.85 -7.33
CA LYS A 278 16.65 4.04 -8.79
C LYS A 278 15.71 3.13 -9.56
N THR A 279 15.72 1.85 -9.23
CA THR A 279 14.88 0.86 -9.90
C THR A 279 13.42 1.12 -9.61
N ARG A 280 12.61 1.17 -10.68
CA ARG A 280 11.17 1.37 -10.58
C ARG A 280 10.49 0.04 -10.28
N VAL A 281 9.53 0.06 -9.36
CA VAL A 281 8.62 -1.05 -9.13
C VAL A 281 7.35 -0.78 -9.93
N GLU A 282 7.12 -1.58 -10.95
CA GLU A 282 6.02 -1.41 -11.91
C GLU A 282 5.22 -2.70 -12.07
N PRO A 283 3.93 -2.64 -12.40
CA PRO A 283 3.13 -1.44 -12.74
C PRO A 283 2.57 -0.68 -11.52
N CYS A 284 2.72 -1.23 -10.33
CA CYS A 284 2.30 -0.65 -9.05
C CYS A 284 3.18 -1.20 -7.91
N VAL A 285 2.82 -0.96 -6.65
CA VAL A 285 3.60 -1.42 -5.48
C VAL A 285 3.83 -2.92 -5.41
N PHE A 286 3.00 -3.74 -6.06
CA PHE A 286 3.20 -5.20 -6.10
C PHE A 286 4.35 -5.60 -7.03
N GLY A 287 4.70 -4.77 -8.01
CA GLY A 287 5.70 -5.12 -9.02
C GLY A 287 5.30 -6.32 -9.87
N GLY A 288 6.18 -6.72 -10.78
CA GLY A 288 6.00 -7.91 -11.60
C GLY A 288 4.80 -7.87 -12.54
N ASN A 289 4.00 -8.93 -12.52
CA ASN A 289 2.81 -9.05 -13.33
C ASN A 289 1.58 -9.40 -12.45
N PRO A 290 1.10 -8.45 -11.62
CA PRO A 290 0.01 -8.73 -10.69
C PRO A 290 -1.29 -9.02 -11.45
N ASP A 291 -2.04 -10.04 -11.00
CA ASP A 291 -3.36 -10.32 -11.52
C ASP A 291 -4.35 -9.25 -11.06
N CYS A 292 -4.49 -8.21 -11.89
CA CYS A 292 -5.38 -7.10 -11.61
C CYS A 292 -6.85 -7.54 -11.48
N SER A 293 -7.26 -8.62 -12.15
CA SER A 293 -8.62 -9.16 -12.05
C SER A 293 -8.92 -9.75 -10.66
N GLN A 294 -7.88 -10.02 -9.90
CA GLN A 294 -7.92 -10.48 -8.51
C GLN A 294 -7.31 -9.48 -7.53
N CYS A 295 -7.16 -8.22 -7.94
CA CYS A 295 -6.57 -7.18 -7.09
C CYS A 295 -7.36 -7.00 -5.78
N GLY A 296 -6.64 -7.04 -4.67
CA GLY A 296 -7.17 -6.82 -3.32
C GLY A 296 -6.57 -5.58 -2.63
N CYS A 297 -5.78 -4.77 -3.34
CA CYS A 297 -5.16 -3.58 -2.76
C CYS A 297 -6.20 -2.59 -2.23
N SER A 298 -6.10 -2.24 -0.94
CA SER A 298 -7.03 -1.32 -0.28
C SER A 298 -7.13 0.04 -0.97
N ILE A 299 -5.99 0.61 -1.35
CA ILE A 299 -5.94 1.93 -2.01
C ILE A 299 -6.52 1.85 -3.42
N SER A 300 -6.16 0.81 -4.18
CA SER A 300 -6.73 0.58 -5.51
C SER A 300 -8.24 0.43 -5.45
N SER A 301 -8.75 -0.35 -4.51
CA SER A 301 -10.19 -0.60 -4.33
C SER A 301 -10.95 0.65 -3.90
N ALA A 302 -10.38 1.44 -2.98
CA ALA A 302 -10.98 2.71 -2.58
C ALA A 302 -11.04 3.71 -3.74
N LEU A 303 -9.97 3.84 -4.52
CA LEU A 303 -9.93 4.71 -5.70
C LEU A 303 -10.84 4.19 -6.82
N HIS A 304 -10.96 2.87 -6.98
CA HIS A 304 -11.88 2.28 -7.95
C HIS A 304 -13.34 2.60 -7.63
N TRP A 305 -13.72 2.61 -6.36
CA TRP A 305 -15.03 3.06 -5.94
C TRP A 305 -15.21 4.58 -6.15
N ILE A 306 -14.25 5.39 -5.69
CA ILE A 306 -14.29 6.86 -5.80
C ILE A 306 -14.41 7.32 -7.27
N LYS A 307 -13.72 6.65 -8.21
CA LYS A 307 -13.77 7.01 -9.63
C LYS A 307 -15.17 7.03 -10.21
N GLY A 308 -16.08 6.20 -9.67
CA GLY A 308 -17.47 6.07 -10.11
C GLY A 308 -18.37 7.21 -9.64
N ILE A 309 -17.95 8.04 -8.67
CA ILE A 309 -18.77 9.10 -8.08
C ILE A 309 -19.04 10.19 -9.13
N PRO A 310 -20.34 10.55 -9.36
CA PRO A 310 -20.70 11.62 -10.27
C PRO A 310 -20.28 12.99 -9.70
N VAL A 311 -19.76 13.86 -10.55
CA VAL A 311 -19.40 15.25 -10.22
C VAL A 311 -20.47 16.21 -10.72
N ALA A 312 -20.88 16.05 -11.99
CA ALA A 312 -21.97 16.84 -12.59
C ALA A 312 -22.54 16.09 -13.81
N GLY A 313 -23.82 15.79 -13.80
CA GLY A 313 -24.46 15.02 -14.87
C GLY A 313 -23.75 13.70 -15.13
N PRO A 314 -23.36 13.36 -16.37
CA PRO A 314 -22.63 12.14 -16.69
C PRO A 314 -21.14 12.19 -16.33
N LEU A 315 -20.61 13.35 -15.89
CA LEU A 315 -19.20 13.53 -15.56
C LEU A 315 -18.89 12.88 -14.21
N LYS A 316 -17.93 11.97 -14.21
CA LYS A 316 -17.44 11.25 -13.01
C LYS A 316 -16.04 11.70 -12.64
N ILE A 317 -15.61 11.40 -11.40
CA ILE A 317 -14.24 11.65 -10.93
C ILE A 317 -13.21 10.98 -11.86
N ASP A 318 -13.49 9.78 -12.38
CA ASP A 318 -12.61 9.11 -13.35
C ASP A 318 -12.26 9.98 -14.57
N HIS A 319 -13.26 10.65 -15.16
CA HIS A 319 -13.04 11.49 -16.33
C HIS A 319 -12.11 12.67 -16.00
N LEU A 320 -12.30 13.30 -14.84
CA LEU A 320 -11.46 14.40 -14.40
C LEU A 320 -10.02 13.97 -14.14
N VAL A 321 -9.84 12.86 -13.42
CA VAL A 321 -8.50 12.35 -13.10
C VAL A 321 -7.76 11.94 -14.36
N ARG A 322 -8.40 11.18 -15.27
CA ARG A 322 -7.78 10.77 -16.53
C ARG A 322 -7.40 11.95 -17.42
N ALA A 323 -8.29 12.93 -17.56
CA ALA A 323 -8.00 14.15 -18.30
C ALA A 323 -6.81 14.92 -17.69
N SER A 324 -6.78 15.05 -16.36
CA SER A 324 -5.69 15.74 -15.65
C SER A 324 -4.36 15.00 -15.79
N VAL A 325 -4.35 13.66 -15.71
CA VAL A 325 -3.17 12.85 -15.96
C VAL A 325 -2.69 12.99 -17.41
N ALA A 326 -3.60 12.98 -18.38
CA ALA A 326 -3.25 13.16 -19.79
C ALA A 326 -2.62 14.54 -20.05
N ILE A 327 -3.22 15.61 -19.51
CA ILE A 327 -2.66 16.97 -19.57
C ILE A 327 -1.27 17.01 -18.93
N GLY A 328 -1.14 16.50 -17.70
CA GLY A 328 0.13 16.46 -16.98
C GLY A 328 1.22 15.71 -17.73
N THR A 329 0.86 14.61 -18.40
CA THR A 329 1.80 13.84 -19.23
C THR A 329 2.33 14.69 -20.39
N GLN A 330 1.48 15.50 -21.03
CA GLN A 330 1.93 16.41 -22.09
C GLN A 330 2.80 17.54 -21.52
N VAL A 331 2.37 18.17 -20.43
CA VAL A 331 3.15 19.22 -19.76
C VAL A 331 4.55 18.72 -19.38
N ALA A 332 4.65 17.52 -18.80
CA ALA A 332 5.94 16.94 -18.43
C ALA A 332 6.87 16.65 -19.61
N ARG A 333 6.32 16.32 -20.78
CA ARG A 333 7.11 16.17 -22.01
C ARG A 333 7.84 17.44 -22.45
N PHE A 334 7.26 18.59 -22.13
CA PHE A 334 7.82 19.89 -22.51
C PHE A 334 8.70 20.50 -21.41
N SER A 335 8.40 20.24 -20.12
CA SER A 335 9.03 20.95 -18.99
C SER A 335 10.23 20.24 -18.37
N ASP A 336 10.19 18.93 -18.20
CA ASP A 336 11.32 18.14 -17.66
C ASP A 336 11.08 16.65 -17.88
N ARG A 337 11.83 16.07 -18.80
CA ARG A 337 11.68 14.68 -19.19
C ARG A 337 12.09 13.68 -18.07
N THR A 338 12.87 14.13 -17.11
CA THR A 338 13.40 13.25 -16.03
C THR A 338 12.45 13.10 -14.86
N ALA A 339 11.50 14.04 -14.70
CA ALA A 339 10.53 14.07 -13.60
C ALA A 339 9.15 13.51 -13.98
N ASN A 340 8.99 12.88 -15.16
CA ASN A 340 7.71 12.34 -15.59
C ASN A 340 7.43 10.97 -14.94
N PRO A 341 6.57 10.89 -13.90
CA PRO A 341 6.22 9.66 -13.24
C PRO A 341 5.30 8.76 -14.07
N HIS A 342 4.71 9.29 -15.14
CA HIS A 342 3.73 8.62 -15.98
C HIS A 342 4.33 8.00 -17.25
N ARG A 343 5.66 7.94 -17.37
CA ARG A 343 6.29 7.07 -18.36
C ARG A 343 6.14 5.62 -17.95
N TRP A 344 4.89 5.18 -17.90
CA TRP A 344 4.61 3.80 -18.10
C TRP A 344 4.85 3.52 -19.59
N THR A 345 5.97 2.96 -19.91
CA THR A 345 6.11 2.24 -21.18
C THR A 345 5.33 0.95 -21.00
N PRO A 346 4.29 0.69 -21.82
CA PRO A 346 3.73 -0.63 -21.87
C PRO A 346 4.89 -1.61 -22.03
N GLN A 347 5.02 -2.57 -21.13
CA GLN A 347 5.81 -3.76 -21.50
C GLN A 347 5.19 -4.24 -22.80
N PRO A 348 6.00 -4.57 -23.84
CA PRO A 348 5.45 -5.17 -25.05
C PRO A 348 4.57 -6.32 -24.54
N GLU A 349 3.30 -6.32 -24.97
CA GLU A 349 2.38 -7.40 -24.66
C GLU A 349 3.18 -8.70 -24.86
N LEU A 350 3.36 -9.45 -23.79
CA LEU A 350 3.62 -10.86 -23.93
C LEU A 350 2.36 -11.38 -24.61
N ILE A 351 2.36 -11.35 -25.94
CA ILE A 351 1.39 -12.07 -26.75
C ILE A 351 1.59 -13.51 -26.31
N GLN A 352 0.73 -13.96 -25.41
CA GLN A 352 0.58 -15.38 -25.18
C GLN A 352 0.05 -15.92 -26.50
N GLU A 353 0.95 -16.50 -27.30
CA GLU A 353 0.52 -17.34 -28.40
C GLU A 353 -0.43 -18.37 -27.78
N PRO A 354 -1.66 -18.50 -28.30
CA PRO A 354 -2.56 -19.53 -27.82
C PRO A 354 -1.84 -20.88 -27.94
N PRO A 355 -2.00 -21.80 -26.99
CA PRO A 355 -1.37 -23.12 -27.08
C PRO A 355 -1.72 -23.72 -28.42
N LEU A 356 -0.68 -24.14 -29.16
CA LEU A 356 -0.82 -24.85 -30.43
C LEU A 356 -1.76 -26.04 -30.17
N VAL A 357 -2.96 -25.98 -30.73
CA VAL A 357 -3.89 -27.12 -30.76
C VAL A 357 -3.20 -28.17 -31.60
N GLN A 358 -2.65 -29.21 -30.99
CA GLN A 358 -2.23 -30.40 -31.71
C GLN A 358 -3.49 -31.00 -32.33
N ILE A 359 -3.57 -30.91 -33.64
CA ILE A 359 -4.57 -31.65 -34.43
C ILE A 359 -3.95 -33.05 -34.60
N ASP A 360 -4.47 -34.01 -33.82
CA ASP A 360 -4.20 -35.44 -34.04
C ASP A 360 -4.74 -35.81 -35.41
N THR A 361 -3.83 -36.27 -36.32
CA THR A 361 -4.15 -36.87 -37.60
C THR A 361 -4.30 -38.37 -37.45
#